data_c3cdb6aafc8e03a165e9d99c081c2570
#
_entry.id   c3cdb6aafc8e03a165e9d99c081c2570
#
_cell.length_a   1.000
_cell.length_b   1.000
_cell.length_c   1.000
_cell.angle_alpha   90.00
_cell.angle_beta   90.00
_cell.angle_gamma   90.00
#
_symmetry.space_group_name_H-M   'P 1'
#
loop_
_entity.id
_entity.type
_entity.pdbx_description
1 polymer ?
#
loop_
_entity_poly.entity_id
_entity_poly.type
_entity_poly.pdbx_seq_one_letter_code
_entity_poly.pdbx_strand_id
1 'polypeptide(L)'
;MILSLSTFFIKRPVFATVCSIAIVLLGLAGIPTLPIAQYPNIAPPQVSVTSNYVGANAEVVESTVTNILERELNGIDGVRYIKSTSANNGTSKIDLTFNLERNPDIAAVDVQNRVSSAQSRLPTPVTQTGVQVAKTNNNFLLAIGIYSDIDKTTKKEMYDDIYLSNYTDLYVVDAIRRLPGVGGVQIFGERKYAMRVWLDPERLASRGLTPQDVTTA
;
A
#
# COMPACT_ATOMS: atom_id res chain seq x y z
N MET A 1 54.73 -28.53 17.65
CA MET A 1 55.21 -27.15 17.72
C MET A 1 54.13 -26.24 17.14
N ILE A 2 53.21 -25.79 17.96
CA ILE A 2 52.10 -24.94 17.52
C ILE A 2 52.64 -23.51 17.39
N LEU A 3 52.95 -23.10 16.18
CA LEU A 3 53.24 -21.71 15.87
C LEU A 3 51.98 -20.90 16.22
N SER A 4 51.99 -20.19 17.34
CA SER A 4 50.87 -19.34 17.67
C SER A 4 50.84 -18.18 16.64
N LEU A 5 49.62 -17.86 16.14
CA LEU A 5 49.40 -16.76 15.21
C LEU A 5 50.09 -15.47 15.66
N SER A 6 50.11 -15.22 16.97
CA SER A 6 50.79 -14.07 17.57
C SER A 6 52.27 -14.05 17.32
N THR A 7 52.99 -15.19 17.41
CA THR A 7 54.43 -15.28 17.15
C THR A 7 54.81 -15.03 15.70
N PHE A 8 53.92 -15.40 14.75
CA PHE A 8 54.08 -15.12 13.36
C PHE A 8 54.04 -13.58 13.06
N PHE A 9 53.06 -12.86 13.61
CA PHE A 9 52.95 -11.41 13.42
C PHE A 9 54.07 -10.62 14.15
N ILE A 10 54.51 -11.07 15.31
CA ILE A 10 55.64 -10.43 16.03
C ILE A 10 56.93 -10.54 15.23
N LYS A 11 57.19 -11.66 14.55
CA LYS A 11 58.41 -11.86 13.75
C LYS A 11 58.37 -11.14 12.40
N ARG A 12 57.22 -10.67 11.94
CA ARG A 12 57.04 -10.00 10.66
C ARG A 12 56.24 -8.70 10.82
N PRO A 13 56.85 -7.63 11.37
CA PRO A 13 56.16 -6.39 11.68
C PRO A 13 55.58 -5.69 10.44
N VAL A 14 56.28 -5.72 9.30
CA VAL A 14 55.80 -5.13 8.04
C VAL A 14 54.52 -5.83 7.54
N PHE A 15 54.46 -7.13 7.65
CA PHE A 15 53.22 -7.90 7.29
C PHE A 15 52.07 -7.58 8.24
N ALA A 16 52.36 -7.45 9.53
CA ALA A 16 51.35 -7.07 10.52
C ALA A 16 50.75 -5.68 10.26
N THR A 17 51.58 -4.70 9.91
CA THR A 17 51.13 -3.33 9.57
C THR A 17 50.30 -3.29 8.29
N VAL A 18 50.70 -4.02 7.26
CA VAL A 18 49.93 -4.10 6.01
C VAL A 18 48.53 -4.72 6.25
N CYS A 19 48.47 -5.83 7.00
CA CYS A 19 47.21 -6.44 7.35
C CYS A 19 46.33 -5.50 8.17
N SER A 20 46.89 -4.78 9.13
CA SER A 20 46.15 -3.80 9.95
C SER A 20 45.57 -2.67 9.10
N ILE A 21 46.39 -2.11 8.19
CA ILE A 21 45.92 -1.06 7.26
C ILE A 21 44.82 -1.59 6.35
N ALA A 22 44.98 -2.81 5.80
CA ALA A 22 43.96 -3.43 4.96
C ALA A 22 42.62 -3.61 5.69
N ILE A 23 42.65 -4.06 6.95
CA ILE A 23 41.42 -4.21 7.77
C ILE A 23 40.76 -2.85 8.03
N VAL A 24 41.55 -1.82 8.33
CA VAL A 24 41.02 -0.47 8.53
C VAL A 24 40.38 0.09 7.27
N LEU A 25 41.02 -0.08 6.11
CA LEU A 25 40.49 0.37 4.82
C LEU A 25 39.18 -0.37 4.45
N LEU A 26 39.14 -1.71 4.67
CA LEU A 26 37.93 -2.48 4.47
C LEU A 26 36.81 -2.06 5.42
N GLY A 27 37.14 -1.75 6.68
CA GLY A 27 36.16 -1.21 7.64
C GLY A 27 35.62 0.14 7.22
N LEU A 28 36.47 1.06 6.78
CA LEU A 28 36.06 2.38 6.28
C LEU A 28 35.19 2.27 5.02
N ALA A 29 35.54 1.38 4.10
CA ALA A 29 34.73 1.13 2.90
C ALA A 29 33.37 0.47 3.23
N GLY A 30 33.29 -0.28 4.30
CA GLY A 30 32.05 -0.93 4.76
C GLY A 30 31.07 0.01 5.46
N ILE A 31 31.52 1.12 6.04
CA ILE A 31 30.65 2.06 6.79
C ILE A 31 29.46 2.55 5.97
N PRO A 32 29.61 3.02 4.72
CA PRO A 32 28.50 3.51 3.91
C PRO A 32 27.49 2.43 3.50
N THR A 33 27.88 1.16 3.57
CA THR A 33 27.00 0.03 3.19
C THR A 33 26.15 -0.48 4.34
N LEU A 34 26.42 -0.04 5.58
CA LEU A 34 25.64 -0.41 6.76
C LEU A 34 24.29 0.31 6.72
N PRO A 35 23.17 -0.43 6.77
CA PRO A 35 21.85 0.19 6.90
C PRO A 35 21.74 0.90 8.24
N ILE A 36 21.68 2.23 8.21
CA ILE A 36 21.50 3.05 9.42
C ILE A 36 20.00 3.27 9.59
N ALA A 37 19.41 2.61 10.58
CA ALA A 37 18.07 2.91 11.05
C ALA A 37 18.15 3.54 12.43
N GLN A 38 17.48 4.67 12.64
CA GLN A 38 17.48 5.38 13.92
C GLN A 38 16.78 4.56 15.02
N TYR A 39 15.83 3.74 14.63
CA TYR A 39 15.10 2.82 15.51
C TYR A 39 15.02 1.42 14.86
N PRO A 40 15.03 0.34 15.66
CA PRO A 40 14.75 -1.00 15.17
C PRO A 40 13.37 -1.02 14.49
N ASN A 41 13.24 -1.75 13.39
CA ASN A 41 11.95 -1.94 12.74
C ASN A 41 11.11 -2.92 13.56
N ILE A 42 10.37 -2.41 14.55
CA ILE A 42 9.51 -3.17 15.46
C ILE A 42 8.05 -3.23 14.99
N ALA A 43 7.73 -2.58 13.86
CA ALA A 43 6.39 -2.63 13.29
C ALA A 43 6.16 -3.99 12.61
N PRO A 44 5.17 -4.78 13.07
CA PRO A 44 4.84 -6.04 12.43
C PRO A 44 4.35 -5.80 11.00
N PRO A 45 4.70 -6.70 10.04
CA PRO A 45 4.21 -6.60 8.68
C PRO A 45 2.68 -6.63 8.63
N GLN A 46 2.10 -5.80 7.79
CA GLN A 46 0.65 -5.75 7.59
C GLN A 46 0.30 -5.87 6.11
N VAL A 47 -0.80 -6.59 5.85
CA VAL A 47 -1.40 -6.71 4.52
C VAL A 47 -2.86 -6.30 4.65
N SER A 48 -3.30 -5.38 3.80
CA SER A 48 -4.68 -4.91 3.74
C SER A 48 -5.38 -5.48 2.51
N VAL A 49 -6.56 -6.03 2.72
CA VAL A 49 -7.47 -6.50 1.67
C VAL A 49 -8.64 -5.53 1.60
N THR A 50 -8.86 -4.91 0.46
CA THR A 50 -9.96 -3.95 0.27
C THR A 50 -10.84 -4.40 -0.88
N SER A 51 -12.15 -4.39 -0.67
CA SER A 51 -13.16 -4.66 -1.69
C SER A 51 -14.30 -3.65 -1.60
N ASN A 52 -15.03 -3.47 -2.71
CA ASN A 52 -16.14 -2.53 -2.77
C ASN A 52 -17.39 -3.21 -3.34
N TYR A 53 -18.47 -3.18 -2.56
CA TYR A 53 -19.79 -3.63 -2.97
C TYR A 53 -20.70 -2.42 -3.15
N VAL A 54 -20.71 -1.88 -4.37
CA VAL A 54 -21.49 -0.68 -4.69
C VAL A 54 -22.97 -0.87 -4.39
N GLY A 55 -23.54 0.03 -3.60
CA GLY A 55 -24.96 0.03 -3.23
C GLY A 55 -25.33 -0.82 -2.02
N ALA A 56 -24.39 -1.55 -1.42
CA ALA A 56 -24.62 -2.31 -0.19
C ALA A 56 -24.37 -1.46 1.06
N ASN A 57 -25.14 -1.72 2.12
CA ASN A 57 -24.87 -1.17 3.46
C ASN A 57 -23.84 -2.04 4.20
N ALA A 58 -23.37 -1.57 5.37
CA ALA A 58 -22.34 -2.25 6.15
C ALA A 58 -22.71 -3.69 6.54
N GLU A 59 -23.95 -3.95 6.91
CA GLU A 59 -24.45 -5.26 7.33
C GLU A 59 -24.44 -6.27 6.18
N VAL A 60 -24.86 -5.85 4.98
CA VAL A 60 -24.81 -6.67 3.77
C VAL A 60 -23.37 -6.93 3.37
N VAL A 61 -22.50 -5.92 3.40
CA VAL A 61 -21.07 -6.08 3.12
C VAL A 61 -20.42 -7.06 4.09
N GLU A 62 -20.72 -6.95 5.38
CA GLU A 62 -20.21 -7.85 6.41
C GLU A 62 -20.61 -9.30 6.14
N SER A 63 -21.90 -9.55 5.94
CA SER A 63 -22.42 -10.90 5.78
C SER A 63 -22.02 -11.57 4.47
N THR A 64 -21.94 -10.82 3.36
CA THR A 64 -21.75 -11.38 2.02
C THR A 64 -20.32 -11.27 1.50
N VAL A 65 -19.50 -10.39 2.05
CA VAL A 65 -18.11 -10.16 1.58
C VAL A 65 -17.12 -10.39 2.71
N THR A 66 -17.23 -9.61 3.79
CA THR A 66 -16.22 -9.61 4.86
C THR A 66 -16.08 -10.97 5.51
N ASN A 67 -17.20 -11.59 5.93
CA ASN A 67 -17.21 -12.91 6.58
C ASN A 67 -16.68 -14.03 5.67
N ILE A 68 -16.89 -13.92 4.35
CA ILE A 68 -16.36 -14.92 3.39
C ILE A 68 -14.85 -14.78 3.28
N LEU A 69 -14.36 -13.55 3.13
CA LEU A 69 -12.93 -13.28 3.05
C LEU A 69 -12.20 -13.62 4.35
N GLU A 70 -12.72 -13.20 5.51
CA GLU A 70 -12.13 -13.52 6.82
C GLU A 70 -11.97 -15.01 7.04
N ARG A 71 -12.98 -15.80 6.67
CA ARG A 71 -12.94 -17.25 6.84
C ARG A 71 -11.80 -17.90 6.06
N GLU A 72 -11.50 -17.40 4.85
CA GLU A 72 -10.38 -17.89 4.05
C GLU A 72 -9.04 -17.36 4.55
N LEU A 73 -9.00 -16.11 5.01
CA LEU A 73 -7.79 -15.45 5.48
C LEU A 73 -7.33 -15.95 6.86
N ASN A 74 -8.26 -16.46 7.67
CA ASN A 74 -7.96 -16.94 9.02
C ASN A 74 -7.05 -18.19 9.05
N GLY A 75 -6.86 -18.89 7.92
CA GLY A 75 -5.96 -20.05 7.82
C GLY A 75 -4.56 -19.72 7.32
N ILE A 76 -4.14 -18.45 7.29
CA ILE A 76 -2.81 -18.06 6.82
C ILE A 76 -1.80 -18.16 7.96
N ASP A 77 -0.67 -18.81 7.68
CA ASP A 77 0.42 -18.98 8.63
C ASP A 77 1.04 -17.64 9.04
N GLY A 78 1.30 -17.48 10.34
CA GLY A 78 1.97 -16.31 10.90
C GLY A 78 1.08 -15.08 11.06
N VAL A 79 -0.22 -15.18 10.84
CA VAL A 79 -1.19 -14.12 11.17
C VAL A 79 -1.33 -14.06 12.69
N ARG A 80 -1.12 -12.87 13.25
CA ARG A 80 -1.26 -12.59 14.68
C ARG A 80 -2.67 -12.17 15.04
N TYR A 81 -3.27 -11.27 14.25
CA TYR A 81 -4.66 -10.87 14.36
C TYR A 81 -5.17 -10.30 13.04
N ILE A 82 -6.48 -10.36 12.86
CA ILE A 82 -7.24 -9.82 11.74
C ILE A 82 -8.18 -8.76 12.29
N LYS A 83 -8.22 -7.61 11.62
CA LYS A 83 -9.16 -6.53 11.92
C LYS A 83 -9.94 -6.21 10.66
N SER A 84 -11.26 -6.33 10.72
CA SER A 84 -12.14 -6.01 9.60
C SER A 84 -13.01 -4.81 9.88
N THR A 85 -13.32 -4.08 8.85
CA THR A 85 -14.20 -2.92 8.89
C THR A 85 -15.10 -2.94 7.67
N SER A 86 -16.42 -2.95 7.90
CA SER A 86 -17.45 -2.84 6.87
C SER A 86 -18.13 -1.48 6.98
N ALA A 87 -18.20 -0.72 5.90
CA ALA A 87 -18.72 0.64 5.88
C ALA A 87 -20.02 0.75 5.05
N ASN A 88 -20.87 1.73 5.38
CA ASN A 88 -22.14 1.97 4.68
C ASN A 88 -21.99 2.47 3.23
N ASN A 89 -20.78 2.80 2.81
CA ASN A 89 -20.47 3.11 1.42
C ASN A 89 -20.17 1.88 0.56
N GLY A 90 -20.38 0.68 1.11
CA GLY A 90 -20.11 -0.58 0.42
C GLY A 90 -18.68 -1.09 0.55
N THR A 91 -17.79 -0.41 1.27
CA THR A 91 -16.39 -0.82 1.40
C THR A 91 -16.20 -1.85 2.51
N SER A 92 -15.52 -2.94 2.18
CA SER A 92 -14.94 -3.89 3.15
C SER A 92 -13.43 -3.72 3.17
N LYS A 93 -12.85 -3.53 4.35
CA LYS A 93 -11.42 -3.46 4.57
C LYS A 93 -11.01 -4.46 5.65
N ILE A 94 -10.08 -5.34 5.33
CA ILE A 94 -9.54 -6.37 6.22
C ILE A 94 -8.04 -6.16 6.35
N ASP A 95 -7.57 -5.82 7.54
CA ASP A 95 -6.17 -5.61 7.86
C ASP A 95 -5.64 -6.84 8.60
N LEU A 96 -4.68 -7.55 7.99
CA LEU A 96 -3.98 -8.69 8.58
C LEU A 96 -2.65 -8.22 9.14
N THR A 97 -2.40 -8.50 10.41
CA THR A 97 -1.11 -8.24 11.05
C THR A 97 -0.40 -9.55 11.29
N PHE A 98 0.84 -9.63 10.81
CA PHE A 98 1.66 -10.82 10.87
C PHE A 98 2.69 -10.75 12.02
N ASN A 99 3.30 -11.89 12.33
CA ASN A 99 4.43 -11.93 13.24
C ASN A 99 5.63 -11.15 12.66
N LEU A 100 6.45 -10.55 13.53
CA LEU A 100 7.56 -9.67 13.15
C LEU A 100 8.58 -10.33 12.20
N GLU A 101 8.78 -11.63 12.36
CA GLU A 101 9.73 -12.41 11.57
C GLU A 101 9.22 -12.81 10.18
N ARG A 102 7.92 -12.57 9.89
CA ARG A 102 7.31 -12.95 8.62
C ARG A 102 7.75 -12.00 7.51
N ASN A 103 8.18 -12.58 6.40
CA ASN A 103 8.49 -11.79 5.20
C ASN A 103 7.20 -11.17 4.63
N PRO A 104 7.12 -9.83 4.48
CA PRO A 104 5.92 -9.14 4.01
C PRO A 104 5.54 -9.47 2.55
N ASP A 105 6.51 -9.81 1.71
CA ASP A 105 6.25 -10.18 0.31
C ASP A 105 5.57 -11.55 0.23
N ILE A 106 6.07 -12.52 0.99
CA ILE A 106 5.47 -13.85 1.06
C ILE A 106 4.08 -13.77 1.68
N ALA A 107 3.91 -12.97 2.75
CA ALA A 107 2.61 -12.75 3.37
C ALA A 107 1.58 -12.18 2.39
N ALA A 108 1.97 -11.21 1.55
CA ALA A 108 1.09 -10.64 0.54
C ALA A 108 0.69 -11.65 -0.54
N VAL A 109 1.61 -12.52 -0.96
CA VAL A 109 1.33 -13.59 -1.92
C VAL A 109 0.35 -14.61 -1.33
N ASP A 110 0.56 -15.03 -0.07
CA ASP A 110 -0.35 -15.97 0.60
C ASP A 110 -1.75 -15.38 0.75
N VAL A 111 -1.86 -14.11 1.14
CA VAL A 111 -3.14 -13.38 1.20
C VAL A 111 -3.80 -13.34 -0.18
N GLN A 112 -3.04 -12.99 -1.23
CA GLN A 112 -3.56 -12.94 -2.60
C GLN A 112 -4.09 -14.31 -3.06
N ASN A 113 -3.38 -15.39 -2.77
CA ASN A 113 -3.81 -16.74 -3.11
C ASN A 113 -5.12 -17.12 -2.41
N ARG A 114 -5.25 -16.79 -1.11
CA ARG A 114 -6.48 -17.04 -0.35
C ARG A 114 -7.65 -16.20 -0.85
N VAL A 115 -7.42 -14.92 -1.14
CA VAL A 115 -8.43 -14.04 -1.76
C VAL A 115 -8.89 -14.58 -3.10
N SER A 116 -7.97 -15.06 -3.94
CA SER A 116 -8.31 -15.66 -5.23
C SER A 116 -9.17 -16.92 -5.08
N SER A 117 -8.91 -17.73 -4.07
CA SER A 117 -9.74 -18.92 -3.75
C SER A 117 -11.15 -18.55 -3.28
N ALA A 118 -11.30 -17.40 -2.60
CA ALA A 118 -12.59 -16.91 -2.15
C ALA A 118 -13.43 -16.26 -3.26
N GLN A 119 -12.78 -15.82 -4.37
CA GLN A 119 -13.39 -14.96 -5.38
C GLN A 119 -14.66 -15.53 -6.01
N SER A 120 -14.73 -16.84 -6.21
CA SER A 120 -15.92 -17.52 -6.77
C SER A 120 -17.15 -17.49 -5.85
N ARG A 121 -16.97 -17.18 -4.56
CA ARG A 121 -18.04 -17.13 -3.55
C ARG A 121 -18.48 -15.68 -3.24
N LEU A 122 -17.79 -14.70 -3.83
CA LEU A 122 -18.14 -13.29 -3.66
C LEU A 122 -19.26 -12.88 -4.62
N PRO A 123 -20.09 -11.89 -4.24
CA PRO A 123 -21.10 -11.32 -5.13
C PRO A 123 -20.50 -10.77 -6.44
N THR A 124 -21.23 -10.91 -7.54
CA THR A 124 -20.79 -10.43 -8.87
C THR A 124 -20.34 -8.96 -8.90
N PRO A 125 -21.02 -8.00 -8.24
CA PRO A 125 -20.53 -6.62 -8.21
C PRO A 125 -19.13 -6.47 -7.57
N VAL A 126 -18.82 -7.28 -6.56
CA VAL A 126 -17.51 -7.26 -5.89
C VAL A 126 -16.44 -7.88 -6.79
N THR A 127 -16.76 -8.96 -7.50
CA THR A 127 -15.81 -9.60 -8.43
C THR A 127 -15.52 -8.73 -9.64
N GLN A 128 -16.49 -7.93 -10.11
CA GLN A 128 -16.31 -6.96 -11.19
C GLN A 128 -15.41 -5.77 -10.78
N THR A 129 -15.58 -5.24 -9.58
CA THR A 129 -14.71 -4.18 -9.06
C THR A 129 -13.33 -4.69 -8.65
N GLY A 130 -13.25 -5.99 -8.35
CA GLY A 130 -12.04 -6.67 -7.89
C GLY A 130 -11.78 -6.49 -6.39
N VAL A 131 -10.97 -7.41 -5.86
CA VAL A 131 -10.45 -7.34 -4.48
C VAL A 131 -8.98 -6.96 -4.56
N GLN A 132 -8.62 -5.88 -3.88
CA GLN A 132 -7.26 -5.36 -3.87
C GLN A 132 -6.51 -5.85 -2.63
N VAL A 133 -5.32 -6.37 -2.83
CA VAL A 133 -4.40 -6.76 -1.76
C VAL A 133 -3.18 -5.86 -1.82
N ALA A 134 -2.89 -5.20 -0.72
CA ALA A 134 -1.77 -4.27 -0.62
C ALA A 134 -0.98 -4.49 0.67
N LYS A 135 0.34 -4.42 0.58
CA LYS A 135 1.19 -4.32 1.78
C LYS A 135 0.97 -2.95 2.42
N THR A 136 0.70 -2.93 3.70
CA THR A 136 0.47 -1.70 4.44
C THR A 136 1.60 -1.50 5.44
N ASN A 137 2.29 -0.38 5.33
CA ASN A 137 3.17 0.12 6.38
C ASN A 137 2.44 1.25 7.09
N ASN A 138 2.23 1.12 8.39
CA ASN A 138 1.57 2.16 9.20
C ASN A 138 2.43 3.41 9.43
N ASN A 139 3.67 3.40 8.95
CA ASN A 139 4.58 4.54 9.11
C ASN A 139 4.56 5.39 7.84
N PHE A 140 4.07 6.62 7.97
CA PHE A 140 4.27 7.62 6.94
C PHE A 140 5.75 8.01 6.90
N LEU A 141 6.36 7.82 5.75
CA LEU A 141 7.75 8.25 5.52
C LEU A 141 7.82 9.75 5.29
N LEU A 142 6.86 10.28 4.54
CA LEU A 142 6.81 11.68 4.14
C LEU A 142 5.35 12.09 3.90
N ALA A 143 5.01 13.30 4.31
CA ALA A 143 3.77 13.97 3.93
C ALA A 143 4.13 15.23 3.12
N ILE A 144 3.51 15.39 1.94
CA ILE A 144 3.74 16.52 1.03
C ILE A 144 2.45 17.33 0.95
N GLY A 145 2.51 18.61 1.29
CA GLY A 145 1.42 19.54 1.09
C GLY A 145 1.51 20.19 -0.30
N ILE A 146 0.45 20.09 -1.09
CA ILE A 146 0.33 20.74 -2.39
C ILE A 146 -0.73 21.82 -2.27
N TYR A 147 -0.37 23.05 -2.57
CA TYR A 147 -1.26 24.21 -2.48
C TYR A 147 -1.09 25.12 -3.70
N SER A 148 -2.13 25.89 -3.99
CA SER A 148 -2.10 26.91 -5.05
C SER A 148 -1.35 28.16 -4.59
N ASP A 149 -0.61 28.78 -5.49
CA ASP A 149 -0.11 30.13 -5.27
C ASP A 149 -1.26 31.15 -5.40
N ILE A 150 -1.12 32.25 -4.69
CA ILE A 150 -2.11 33.33 -4.69
C ILE A 150 -1.69 34.39 -5.72
N ASP A 151 -2.54 34.65 -6.68
CA ASP A 151 -2.34 35.75 -7.63
C ASP A 151 -2.29 37.10 -6.86
N LYS A 152 -1.16 37.78 -6.97
CA LYS A 152 -0.87 39.04 -6.27
C LYS A 152 -1.84 40.17 -6.67
N THR A 153 -2.45 40.06 -7.83
CA THR A 153 -3.35 41.11 -8.39
C THR A 153 -4.80 40.85 -7.96
N THR A 154 -5.25 39.61 -8.05
CA THR A 154 -6.66 39.25 -7.79
C THR A 154 -6.91 38.74 -6.38
N LYS A 155 -5.84 38.44 -5.62
CA LYS A 155 -5.87 37.80 -4.28
C LYS A 155 -6.68 36.51 -4.26
N LYS A 156 -6.82 35.83 -5.39
CA LYS A 156 -7.47 34.51 -5.52
C LYS A 156 -6.43 33.45 -5.80
N GLU A 157 -6.75 32.24 -5.45
CA GLU A 157 -5.96 31.06 -5.79
C GLU A 157 -5.86 30.93 -7.31
N MET A 158 -4.65 30.67 -7.82
CA MET A 158 -4.40 30.51 -9.26
C MET A 158 -5.01 29.21 -9.79
N TYR A 159 -5.08 28.18 -8.97
CA TYR A 159 -5.60 26.87 -9.32
C TYR A 159 -6.63 26.42 -8.30
N ASP A 160 -7.72 25.84 -8.78
CA ASP A 160 -8.77 25.25 -7.95
C ASP A 160 -8.30 23.92 -7.32
N ASP A 161 -8.83 23.59 -6.16
CA ASP A 161 -8.58 22.33 -5.44
C ASP A 161 -8.78 21.09 -6.32
N ILE A 162 -9.78 21.12 -7.20
CA ILE A 162 -10.07 19.99 -8.11
C ILE A 162 -8.95 19.83 -9.13
N TYR A 163 -8.45 20.94 -9.68
CA TYR A 163 -7.34 20.93 -10.62
C TYR A 163 -6.07 20.40 -9.94
N LEU A 164 -5.74 20.89 -8.74
CA LEU A 164 -4.58 20.44 -7.97
C LEU A 164 -4.66 18.94 -7.63
N SER A 165 -5.84 18.47 -7.23
CA SER A 165 -6.07 17.07 -6.94
C SER A 165 -5.86 16.19 -8.17
N ASN A 166 -6.44 16.57 -9.30
CA ASN A 166 -6.29 15.85 -10.57
C ASN A 166 -4.84 15.86 -11.09
N TYR A 167 -4.17 17.02 -11.01
CA TYR A 167 -2.76 17.14 -11.39
C TYR A 167 -1.87 16.24 -10.52
N THR A 168 -2.14 16.22 -9.21
CA THR A 168 -1.42 15.39 -8.24
C THR A 168 -1.59 13.90 -8.55
N ASP A 169 -2.81 13.45 -8.82
CA ASP A 169 -3.10 12.04 -9.13
C ASP A 169 -2.39 11.62 -10.43
N LEU A 170 -2.47 12.42 -11.48
CA LEU A 170 -1.93 12.07 -12.80
C LEU A 170 -0.40 12.13 -12.89
N TYR A 171 0.23 13.11 -12.24
CA TYR A 171 1.66 13.37 -12.45
C TYR A 171 2.52 13.09 -11.22
N VAL A 172 2.07 13.50 -10.04
CA VAL A 172 2.90 13.44 -8.83
C VAL A 172 2.87 12.03 -8.24
N VAL A 173 1.69 11.44 -8.12
CA VAL A 173 1.52 10.08 -7.53
C VAL A 173 2.30 9.05 -8.32
N ASP A 174 2.19 9.08 -9.64
CA ASP A 174 2.89 8.11 -10.49
C ASP A 174 4.41 8.30 -10.46
N ALA A 175 4.87 9.54 -10.41
CA ALA A 175 6.29 9.84 -10.29
C ALA A 175 6.87 9.30 -8.97
N ILE A 176 6.15 9.49 -7.85
CA ILE A 176 6.58 9.04 -6.53
C ILE A 176 6.52 7.51 -6.42
N ARG A 177 5.47 6.86 -6.94
CA ARG A 177 5.34 5.39 -6.93
C ARG A 177 6.47 4.65 -7.63
N ARG A 178 7.12 5.29 -8.63
CA ARG A 178 8.24 4.70 -9.38
C ARG A 178 9.57 4.78 -8.62
N LEU A 179 9.64 5.51 -7.53
CA LEU A 179 10.87 5.62 -6.73
C LEU A 179 11.13 4.31 -5.97
N PRO A 180 12.35 3.80 -5.97
CA PRO A 180 12.71 2.60 -5.23
C PRO A 180 12.51 2.85 -3.72
N GLY A 181 11.87 1.89 -3.04
CA GLY A 181 11.59 1.98 -1.61
C GLY A 181 10.24 2.60 -1.24
N VAL A 182 9.48 3.14 -2.19
CA VAL A 182 8.13 3.63 -1.95
C VAL A 182 7.14 2.47 -2.00
N GLY A 183 6.50 2.15 -0.87
CA GLY A 183 5.51 1.08 -0.76
C GLY A 183 4.09 1.50 -1.18
N GLY A 184 3.78 2.80 -1.15
CA GLY A 184 2.47 3.33 -1.55
C GLY A 184 2.42 4.84 -1.42
N VAL A 185 1.49 5.44 -2.15
CA VAL A 185 1.19 6.88 -2.10
C VAL A 185 -0.31 7.05 -1.95
N GLN A 186 -0.73 7.89 -1.02
CA GLN A 186 -2.14 8.18 -0.76
C GLN A 186 -2.36 9.69 -0.76
N ILE A 187 -3.41 10.13 -1.46
CA ILE A 187 -3.85 11.53 -1.45
C ILE A 187 -4.93 11.67 -0.37
N PHE A 188 -4.71 12.60 0.56
CA PHE A 188 -5.73 12.99 1.53
C PHE A 188 -6.51 14.17 1.00
N GLY A 189 -7.85 14.09 1.05
CA GLY A 189 -8.73 15.14 0.52
C GLY A 189 -8.87 15.13 -1.00
N GLU A 190 -8.59 14.00 -1.65
CA GLU A 190 -8.72 13.83 -3.10
C GLU A 190 -10.10 14.24 -3.60
N ARG A 191 -10.13 15.07 -4.66
CA ARG A 191 -11.35 15.45 -5.38
C ARG A 191 -11.20 15.04 -6.84
N LYS A 192 -11.97 14.04 -7.25
CA LYS A 192 -11.97 13.56 -8.65
C LYS A 192 -13.07 14.22 -9.44
N TYR A 193 -12.77 14.57 -10.69
CA TYR A 193 -13.82 14.91 -11.64
C TYR A 193 -14.76 13.72 -11.79
N ALA A 194 -16.04 13.95 -11.57
CA ALA A 194 -17.09 12.96 -11.78
C ALA A 194 -18.22 13.58 -12.58
N MET A 195 -18.58 12.95 -13.67
CA MET A 195 -19.78 13.29 -14.42
C MET A 195 -20.96 12.57 -13.77
N ARG A 196 -21.93 13.36 -13.27
CA ARG A 196 -23.17 12.82 -12.70
C ARG A 196 -24.28 12.99 -13.74
N VAL A 197 -24.77 11.85 -14.22
CA VAL A 197 -25.88 11.82 -15.15
C VAL A 197 -27.18 11.55 -14.38
N TRP A 198 -28.09 12.53 -14.40
CA TRP A 198 -29.41 12.40 -13.77
C TRP A 198 -30.38 11.89 -14.82
N LEU A 199 -30.95 10.70 -14.57
CA LEU A 199 -31.91 10.08 -15.47
C LEU A 199 -33.32 10.44 -15.02
N ASP A 200 -34.13 10.92 -15.97
CA ASP A 200 -35.55 11.15 -15.78
C ASP A 200 -36.33 9.86 -16.12
N PRO A 201 -36.95 9.20 -15.15
CA PRO A 201 -37.65 7.93 -15.35
C PRO A 201 -38.79 8.02 -16.38
N GLU A 202 -39.53 9.13 -16.39
CA GLU A 202 -40.69 9.32 -17.29
C GLU A 202 -40.22 9.48 -18.75
N ARG A 203 -39.15 10.23 -18.96
CA ARG A 203 -38.54 10.37 -20.30
C ARG A 203 -37.89 9.09 -20.79
N LEU A 204 -37.27 8.31 -19.92
CA LEU A 204 -36.76 6.98 -20.26
C LEU A 204 -37.89 6.04 -20.70
N ALA A 205 -38.94 5.96 -19.87
CA ALA A 205 -40.10 5.11 -20.16
C ALA A 205 -40.80 5.52 -21.47
N SER A 206 -40.95 6.82 -21.74
CA SER A 206 -41.55 7.30 -22.98
C SER A 206 -40.75 6.94 -24.25
N ARG A 207 -39.46 6.63 -24.10
CA ARG A 207 -38.58 6.21 -25.20
C ARG A 207 -38.30 4.69 -25.21
N GLY A 208 -38.93 3.94 -24.29
CA GLY A 208 -38.71 2.49 -24.15
C GLY A 208 -37.30 2.12 -23.70
N LEU A 209 -36.58 3.05 -23.05
CA LEU A 209 -35.22 2.84 -22.57
C LEU A 209 -35.23 2.50 -21.09
N THR A 210 -34.30 1.66 -20.69
CA THR A 210 -34.03 1.33 -19.30
C THR A 210 -32.76 2.04 -18.80
N PRO A 211 -32.57 2.24 -17.51
CA PRO A 211 -31.32 2.76 -16.96
C PRO A 211 -30.09 1.94 -17.39
N GLN A 212 -30.26 0.64 -17.61
CA GLN A 212 -29.21 -0.26 -18.07
C GLN A 212 -28.75 0.08 -19.49
N ASP A 213 -29.66 0.48 -20.36
CA ASP A 213 -29.32 0.87 -21.76
C ASP A 213 -28.44 2.14 -21.75
N VAL A 214 -28.69 3.06 -20.81
CA VAL A 214 -27.86 4.28 -20.67
C VAL A 214 -26.48 3.97 -20.10
N THR A 215 -26.36 2.96 -19.21
CA THR A 215 -25.05 2.57 -18.66
C THR A 215 -24.21 1.77 -19.66
N THR A 216 -24.84 1.19 -20.68
CA THR A 216 -24.15 0.38 -21.69
C THR A 216 -23.70 1.21 -22.89
N ALA A 217 -24.33 2.37 -23.12
CA ALA A 217 -24.02 3.32 -24.20
C ALA A 217 -22.86 4.25 -23.82
#